data_f06f0cde6bb8121483ea5626e63958d3
#
_entry.id   f06f0cde6bb8121483ea5626e63958d3
#
_cell.length_a   1.000
_cell.length_b   1.000
_cell.length_c   1.000
_cell.angle_alpha   90.00
_cell.angle_beta   90.00
_cell.angle_gamma   90.00
#
_symmetry.space_group_name_H-M   'P 1'
#
loop_
_entity.id
_entity.type
_entity.pdbx_description
1 polymer ?
#
loop_
_entity_poly.entity_id
_entity_poly.type
_entity_poly.pdbx_seq_one_letter_code
_entity_poly.pdbx_strand_id
1 'polypeptide(L)'
;MIAESGMSKGGFFHHFPTKAALLLGLFDRLTSAVAASVEHSVRDGTSPPARSLRAQIRLAFDKPPRERERNRALVMALVVGVMESTEVAARARKANRRALATARAEGVDAGTALVIQLALDGYFLGEAFKTIKLERDDREALRATLHTLVDATSTRPARHGRAHKETRP
;
A
#
# COMPACT_ATOMS: atom_id res chain seq x y z
N MET A 1 -22.76 -0.79 -5.03
CA MET A 1 -21.79 0.02 -5.83
C MET A 1 -22.46 1.08 -6.71
N ILE A 2 -23.37 0.74 -7.63
CA ILE A 2 -24.05 1.78 -8.47
C ILE A 2 -24.92 2.69 -7.60
N ALA A 3 -25.67 2.15 -6.64
CA ALA A 3 -26.52 2.93 -5.73
C ALA A 3 -25.75 3.88 -4.79
N GLU A 4 -24.50 3.57 -4.47
CA GLU A 4 -23.67 4.40 -3.58
C GLU A 4 -22.90 5.51 -4.32
N SER A 5 -22.76 5.41 -5.65
CA SER A 5 -22.02 6.39 -6.45
C SER A 5 -22.87 7.59 -6.89
N GLY A 6 -24.19 7.55 -6.71
CA GLY A 6 -25.12 8.57 -7.21
C GLY A 6 -25.20 8.66 -8.73
N MET A 7 -24.51 7.78 -9.47
CA MET A 7 -24.52 7.74 -10.93
C MET A 7 -25.65 6.88 -11.46
N SER A 8 -26.22 7.28 -12.62
CA SER A 8 -27.14 6.41 -13.34
C SER A 8 -26.41 5.15 -13.85
N LYS A 9 -27.16 4.05 -14.06
CA LYS A 9 -26.60 2.80 -14.61
C LYS A 9 -25.89 3.02 -15.94
N GLY A 10 -26.45 3.87 -16.81
CA GLY A 10 -25.83 4.23 -18.09
C GLY A 10 -24.54 5.03 -17.94
N GLY A 11 -24.49 6.01 -17.02
CA GLY A 11 -23.29 6.79 -16.73
C GLY A 11 -22.15 5.93 -16.17
N PHE A 12 -22.51 4.96 -15.31
CA PHE A 12 -21.51 4.03 -14.75
C PHE A 12 -20.84 3.18 -15.84
N PHE A 13 -21.61 2.58 -16.75
CA PHE A 13 -21.06 1.78 -17.85
C PHE A 13 -20.33 2.61 -18.92
N HIS A 14 -20.65 3.90 -19.04
CA HIS A 14 -19.89 4.80 -19.89
C HIS A 14 -18.48 5.05 -19.35
N HIS A 15 -18.32 5.20 -18.03
CA HIS A 15 -17.01 5.39 -17.39
C HIS A 15 -16.22 4.08 -17.25
N PHE A 16 -16.89 2.95 -17.07
CA PHE A 16 -16.25 1.64 -16.90
C PHE A 16 -16.83 0.62 -17.90
N PRO A 17 -16.40 0.69 -19.17
CA PRO A 17 -16.96 -0.17 -20.24
C PRO A 17 -16.61 -1.66 -20.06
N THR A 18 -15.58 -1.98 -19.27
CA THR A 18 -15.17 -3.36 -18.99
C THR A 18 -14.94 -3.59 -17.49
N LYS A 19 -15.00 -4.87 -17.06
CA LYS A 19 -14.64 -5.28 -15.71
C LYS A 19 -13.20 -4.87 -15.37
N ALA A 20 -12.27 -5.00 -16.33
CA ALA A 20 -10.89 -4.57 -16.16
C ALA A 20 -10.79 -3.05 -15.94
N ALA A 21 -11.50 -2.23 -16.72
CA ALA A 21 -11.52 -0.78 -16.53
C ALA A 21 -12.02 -0.38 -15.13
N LEU A 22 -13.07 -1.04 -14.64
CA LEU A 22 -13.57 -0.83 -13.28
C LEU A 22 -12.50 -1.18 -12.22
N LEU A 23 -11.85 -2.34 -12.38
CA LEU A 23 -10.81 -2.79 -11.45
C LEU A 23 -9.58 -1.86 -11.45
N LEU A 24 -9.19 -1.36 -12.61
CA LEU A 24 -8.13 -0.36 -12.74
C LEU A 24 -8.51 0.95 -12.04
N GLY A 25 -9.74 1.43 -12.20
CA GLY A 25 -10.23 2.61 -11.50
C GLY A 25 -10.26 2.44 -9.97
N LEU A 26 -10.66 1.26 -9.50
CA LEU A 26 -10.61 0.92 -8.07
C LEU A 26 -9.17 0.86 -7.54
N PHE A 27 -8.25 0.32 -8.33
CA PHE A 27 -6.83 0.27 -8.01
C PHE A 27 -6.23 1.67 -7.92
N ASP A 28 -6.53 2.54 -8.88
CA ASP A 28 -6.06 3.92 -8.89
C ASP A 28 -6.62 4.70 -7.67
N ARG A 29 -7.85 4.45 -7.26
CA ARG A 29 -8.42 5.03 -6.04
C ARG A 29 -7.67 4.61 -4.78
N LEU A 30 -7.26 3.34 -4.67
CA LEU A 30 -6.46 2.87 -3.53
C LEU A 30 -5.09 3.55 -3.48
N THR A 31 -4.39 3.63 -4.61
CA THR A 31 -3.08 4.28 -4.68
C THR A 31 -3.16 5.77 -4.42
N SER A 32 -4.22 6.44 -4.86
CA SER A 32 -4.49 7.86 -4.58
C SER A 32 -4.76 8.13 -3.10
N ALA A 33 -5.38 7.19 -2.38
CA ALA A 33 -5.59 7.33 -0.94
C ALA A 33 -4.27 7.38 -0.15
N VAL A 34 -3.25 6.63 -0.59
CA VAL A 34 -1.90 6.72 0.00
C VAL A 34 -1.30 8.10 -0.26
N ALA A 35 -1.35 8.59 -1.49
CA ALA A 35 -0.83 9.91 -1.84
C ALA A 35 -1.51 11.02 -1.03
N ALA A 36 -2.83 11.01 -0.93
CA ALA A 36 -3.59 11.98 -0.13
C ALA A 36 -3.21 11.93 1.37
N SER A 37 -2.98 10.74 1.92
CA SER A 37 -2.55 10.57 3.32
C SER A 37 -1.13 11.13 3.55
N VAL A 38 -0.24 11.02 2.56
CA VAL A 38 1.10 11.64 2.61
C VAL A 38 0.99 13.15 2.57
N GLU A 39 0.21 13.72 1.63
CA GLU A 39 0.02 15.14 1.49
C GLU A 39 -0.57 15.78 2.76
N HIS A 40 -1.55 15.12 3.39
CA HIS A 40 -2.11 15.58 4.65
C HIS A 40 -1.05 15.68 5.75
N SER A 41 -0.19 14.66 5.89
CA SER A 41 0.90 14.67 6.87
C SER A 41 1.92 15.79 6.62
N VAL A 42 2.16 16.16 5.36
CA VAL A 42 3.06 17.28 5.00
C VAL A 42 2.46 18.64 5.38
N ARG A 43 1.16 18.83 5.13
CA ARG A 43 0.46 20.09 5.48
C ARG A 43 0.42 20.34 6.98
N ASP A 44 0.28 19.29 7.78
CA ASP A 44 0.26 19.39 9.25
C ASP A 44 1.67 19.60 9.86
N GLY A 45 2.68 19.88 9.04
CA GLY A 45 4.06 20.10 9.49
C GLY A 45 4.75 18.85 10.02
N THR A 46 4.07 17.71 10.01
CA THR A 46 4.62 16.40 10.36
C THR A 46 5.12 15.71 9.11
N SER A 47 6.37 15.94 8.73
CA SER A 47 6.99 15.25 7.60
C SER A 47 8.07 14.28 8.11
N PRO A 48 7.68 13.19 8.78
CA PRO A 48 8.66 12.21 9.27
C PRO A 48 9.31 11.48 8.09
N PRO A 49 10.53 10.93 8.28
CA PRO A 49 11.13 10.01 7.31
C PRO A 49 10.17 8.87 6.98
N ALA A 50 10.30 8.30 5.78
CA ALA A 50 9.48 7.17 5.32
C ALA A 50 7.96 7.42 5.36
N ARG A 51 7.54 8.64 5.04
CA ARG A 51 6.11 9.07 5.10
C ARG A 51 5.17 8.21 4.25
N SER A 52 5.63 7.68 3.12
CA SER A 52 4.82 6.80 2.27
C SER A 52 4.48 5.47 2.97
N LEU A 53 5.45 4.84 3.65
CA LEU A 53 5.20 3.62 4.43
C LEU A 53 4.35 3.90 5.67
N ARG A 54 4.59 5.00 6.38
CA ARG A 54 3.76 5.41 7.51
C ARG A 54 2.31 5.66 7.10
N ALA A 55 2.09 6.28 5.93
CA ALA A 55 0.75 6.46 5.38
C ALA A 55 0.07 5.12 5.07
N GLN A 56 0.79 4.16 4.49
CA GLN A 56 0.27 2.82 4.22
C GLN A 56 -0.09 2.08 5.51
N ILE A 57 0.75 2.14 6.55
CA ILE A 57 0.48 1.54 7.85
C ILE A 57 -0.79 2.15 8.47
N ARG A 58 -0.92 3.49 8.48
CA ARG A 58 -2.15 4.15 8.97
C ARG A 58 -3.39 3.70 8.21
N LEU A 59 -3.33 3.67 6.89
CA LEU A 59 -4.45 3.22 6.06
C LEU A 59 -4.85 1.76 6.30
N ALA A 60 -3.90 0.92 6.69
CA ALA A 60 -4.17 -0.47 7.03
C ALA A 60 -4.83 -0.62 8.41
N PHE A 61 -4.36 0.10 9.43
CA PHE A 61 -4.70 -0.18 10.83
C PHE A 61 -5.67 0.82 11.47
N ASP A 62 -5.68 2.09 11.04
CA ASP A 62 -6.45 3.15 11.71
C ASP A 62 -7.89 3.31 11.17
N LYS A 63 -8.32 2.45 10.25
CA LYS A 63 -9.67 2.51 9.68
C LYS A 63 -10.73 1.94 10.61
N PRO A 64 -11.92 2.59 10.68
CA PRO A 64 -13.05 2.06 11.41
C PRO A 64 -13.54 0.72 10.81
N PRO A 65 -14.25 -0.12 11.60
CA PRO A 65 -14.68 -1.47 11.16
C PRO A 65 -15.44 -1.49 9.84
N ARG A 66 -16.33 -0.53 9.59
CA ARG A 66 -17.10 -0.44 8.33
C ARG A 66 -16.21 -0.21 7.11
N GLU A 67 -15.17 0.62 7.25
CA GLU A 67 -14.24 0.88 6.16
C GLU A 67 -13.31 -0.32 5.92
N ARG A 68 -12.96 -1.07 6.96
CA ARG A 68 -12.20 -2.31 6.82
C ARG A 68 -12.98 -3.35 6.01
N GLU A 69 -14.29 -3.50 6.26
CA GLU A 69 -15.15 -4.41 5.48
C GLU A 69 -15.21 -4.02 4.01
N ARG A 70 -15.36 -2.73 3.71
CA ARG A 70 -15.31 -2.21 2.32
C ARG A 70 -13.95 -2.48 1.65
N ASN A 71 -12.85 -2.28 2.39
CA ASN A 71 -11.50 -2.59 1.89
C ASN A 71 -11.33 -4.08 1.60
N ARG A 72 -11.87 -4.96 2.45
CA ARG A 72 -11.82 -6.41 2.24
C ARG A 72 -12.48 -6.79 0.92
N ALA A 73 -13.70 -6.31 0.68
CA ALA A 73 -14.40 -6.55 -0.57
C ALA A 73 -13.61 -6.03 -1.80
N LEU A 74 -12.96 -4.87 -1.65
CA LEU A 74 -12.14 -4.29 -2.70
C LEU A 74 -10.88 -5.12 -2.96
N VAL A 75 -10.16 -5.56 -1.93
CA VAL A 75 -8.98 -6.43 -2.06
C VAL A 75 -9.36 -7.73 -2.77
N MET A 76 -10.49 -8.36 -2.38
CA MET A 76 -10.99 -9.56 -3.06
C MET A 76 -11.27 -9.32 -4.55
N ALA A 77 -11.90 -8.20 -4.89
CA ALA A 77 -12.16 -7.85 -6.29
C ALA A 77 -10.84 -7.66 -7.08
N LEU A 78 -9.84 -7.04 -6.47
CA LEU A 78 -8.52 -6.84 -7.09
C LEU A 78 -7.74 -8.14 -7.25
N VAL A 79 -7.81 -9.05 -6.27
CA VAL A 79 -7.18 -10.39 -6.38
C VAL A 79 -7.76 -11.16 -7.57
N VAL A 80 -9.09 -11.21 -7.68
CA VAL A 80 -9.75 -11.83 -8.84
C VAL A 80 -9.34 -11.13 -10.14
N GLY A 81 -9.28 -9.80 -10.13
CA GLY A 81 -8.84 -9.03 -11.31
C GLY A 81 -7.42 -9.34 -11.75
N VAL A 82 -6.49 -9.49 -10.79
CA VAL A 82 -5.09 -9.87 -11.07
C VAL A 82 -5.01 -11.27 -11.66
N MET A 83 -5.86 -12.19 -11.23
CA MET A 83 -5.90 -13.57 -11.77
C MET A 83 -6.51 -13.64 -13.17
N GLU A 84 -7.50 -12.80 -13.47
CA GLU A 84 -8.27 -12.83 -14.72
C GLU A 84 -7.72 -11.89 -15.81
N SER A 85 -6.92 -10.87 -15.46
CA SER A 85 -6.48 -9.82 -16.37
C SER A 85 -4.98 -9.56 -16.25
N THR A 86 -4.27 -9.78 -17.34
CA THR A 86 -2.82 -9.46 -17.44
C THR A 86 -2.56 -7.95 -17.29
N GLU A 87 -3.51 -7.10 -17.72
CA GLU A 87 -3.43 -5.65 -17.58
C GLU A 87 -3.52 -5.22 -16.12
N VAL A 88 -4.50 -5.75 -15.36
CA VAL A 88 -4.64 -5.49 -13.92
C VAL A 88 -3.40 -5.99 -13.17
N ALA A 89 -2.89 -7.19 -13.51
CA ALA A 89 -1.67 -7.73 -12.93
C ALA A 89 -0.43 -6.85 -13.23
N ALA A 90 -0.31 -6.33 -14.46
CA ALA A 90 0.77 -5.42 -14.83
C ALA A 90 0.69 -4.08 -14.05
N ARG A 91 -0.52 -3.56 -13.86
CA ARG A 91 -0.76 -2.35 -13.07
C ARG A 91 -0.38 -2.55 -11.60
N ALA A 92 -0.78 -3.67 -11.00
CA ALA A 92 -0.42 -4.03 -9.62
C ALA A 92 1.10 -4.12 -9.44
N ARG A 93 1.80 -4.85 -10.34
CA ARG A 93 3.27 -4.93 -10.32
C ARG A 93 3.95 -3.56 -10.46
N LYS A 94 3.42 -2.68 -11.32
CA LYS A 94 3.95 -1.33 -11.50
C LYS A 94 3.78 -0.49 -10.23
N ALA A 95 2.63 -0.60 -9.56
CA ALA A 95 2.36 0.13 -8.31
C ALA A 95 3.27 -0.35 -7.19
N ASN A 96 3.45 -1.67 -7.01
CA ASN A 96 4.35 -2.21 -5.99
C ASN A 96 5.79 -1.76 -6.22
N ARG A 97 6.28 -1.80 -7.47
CA ARG A 97 7.62 -1.26 -7.79
C ARG A 97 7.75 0.22 -7.45
N ARG A 98 6.73 1.04 -7.74
CA ARG A 98 6.72 2.47 -7.40
C ARG A 98 6.72 2.69 -5.88
N ALA A 99 5.89 1.95 -5.14
CA ALA A 99 5.84 2.05 -3.68
C ALA A 99 7.21 1.76 -3.04
N LEU A 100 7.88 0.67 -3.47
CA LEU A 100 9.22 0.34 -3.02
C LEU A 100 10.27 1.38 -3.42
N ALA A 101 10.20 1.92 -4.64
CA ALA A 101 11.10 2.97 -5.10
C ALA A 101 10.91 4.26 -4.30
N THR A 102 9.67 4.65 -3.99
CA THR A 102 9.36 5.82 -3.16
C THR A 102 9.90 5.63 -1.74
N ALA A 103 9.68 4.47 -1.10
CA ALA A 103 10.19 4.20 0.23
C ALA A 103 11.74 4.29 0.29
N ARG A 104 12.43 3.79 -0.73
CA ARG A 104 13.89 3.91 -0.86
C ARG A 104 14.34 5.36 -1.03
N ALA A 105 13.64 6.13 -1.86
CA ALA A 105 13.92 7.55 -2.04
C ALA A 105 13.69 8.37 -0.74
N GLU A 106 12.82 7.89 0.14
CA GLU A 106 12.57 8.45 1.47
C GLU A 106 13.57 7.95 2.54
N GLY A 107 14.63 7.23 2.14
CA GLY A 107 15.72 6.80 3.02
C GLY A 107 15.52 5.43 3.69
N VAL A 108 14.47 4.67 3.34
CA VAL A 108 14.25 3.32 3.88
C VAL A 108 15.14 2.32 3.14
N ASP A 109 15.83 1.45 3.87
CA ASP A 109 16.59 0.38 3.22
C ASP A 109 15.67 -0.62 2.49
N ALA A 110 16.22 -1.24 1.44
CA ALA A 110 15.44 -2.09 0.54
C ALA A 110 14.80 -3.30 1.23
N GLY A 111 15.49 -3.89 2.19
CA GLY A 111 15.01 -5.07 2.94
C GLY A 111 13.84 -4.71 3.82
N THR A 112 13.97 -3.63 4.60
CA THR A 112 12.89 -3.14 5.47
C THR A 112 11.66 -2.70 4.66
N ALA A 113 11.85 -1.97 3.56
CA ALA A 113 10.74 -1.58 2.69
C ALA A 113 9.99 -2.81 2.16
N LEU A 114 10.72 -3.86 1.75
CA LEU A 114 10.12 -5.09 1.24
C LEU A 114 9.39 -5.87 2.36
N VAL A 115 9.98 -5.99 3.55
CA VAL A 115 9.34 -6.67 4.70
C VAL A 115 8.03 -5.98 5.07
N ILE A 116 8.01 -4.65 5.17
CA ILE A 116 6.80 -3.90 5.50
C ILE A 116 5.75 -4.07 4.40
N GLN A 117 6.14 -3.99 3.13
CA GLN A 117 5.22 -4.17 2.00
C GLN A 117 4.59 -5.57 2.04
N LEU A 118 5.39 -6.62 2.19
CA LEU A 118 4.89 -8.00 2.26
C LEU A 118 4.03 -8.24 3.50
N ALA A 119 4.35 -7.64 4.64
CA ALA A 119 3.51 -7.73 5.84
C ALA A 119 2.14 -7.07 5.65
N LEU A 120 2.09 -5.90 5.00
CA LEU A 120 0.83 -5.23 4.66
C LEU A 120 0.02 -6.03 3.63
N ASP A 121 0.65 -6.53 2.59
CA ASP A 121 0.00 -7.37 1.58
C ASP A 121 -0.56 -8.65 2.22
N GLY A 122 0.23 -9.34 3.07
CA GLY A 122 -0.21 -10.50 3.83
C GLY A 122 -1.37 -10.21 4.77
N TYR A 123 -1.33 -9.08 5.48
CA TYR A 123 -2.43 -8.63 6.34
C TYR A 123 -3.72 -8.41 5.52
N PHE A 124 -3.65 -7.66 4.42
CA PHE A 124 -4.83 -7.42 3.58
C PHE A 124 -5.40 -8.69 2.95
N LEU A 125 -4.54 -9.59 2.48
CA LEU A 125 -4.96 -10.88 1.93
C LEU A 125 -5.57 -11.78 3.01
N GLY A 126 -4.93 -11.87 4.17
CA GLY A 126 -5.43 -12.64 5.30
C GLY A 126 -6.82 -12.17 5.77
N GLU A 127 -7.02 -10.86 5.89
CA GLU A 127 -8.33 -10.25 6.18
C GLU A 127 -9.36 -10.54 5.07
N ALA A 128 -8.94 -10.38 3.79
CA ALA A 128 -9.82 -10.57 2.64
C ALA A 128 -10.32 -12.02 2.52
N PHE A 129 -9.43 -12.99 2.68
CA PHE A 129 -9.75 -14.42 2.62
C PHE A 129 -10.29 -14.98 3.94
N LYS A 130 -10.33 -14.17 5.02
CA LYS A 130 -10.70 -14.61 6.37
C LYS A 130 -9.82 -15.76 6.90
N THR A 131 -8.58 -15.85 6.42
CA THR A 131 -7.59 -16.83 6.87
C THR A 131 -6.82 -16.36 8.10
N ILE A 132 -6.79 -15.05 8.33
CA ILE A 132 -6.20 -14.41 9.50
C ILE A 132 -7.29 -13.57 10.17
N LYS A 133 -7.52 -13.80 11.45
CA LYS A 133 -8.34 -12.96 12.31
C LYS A 133 -7.45 -12.43 13.42
N LEU A 134 -6.95 -11.21 13.25
CA LEU A 134 -6.19 -10.56 14.32
C LEU A 134 -7.13 -9.98 15.36
N GLU A 135 -6.98 -10.39 16.60
CA GLU A 135 -7.60 -9.73 17.74
C GLU A 135 -6.99 -8.32 17.92
N ARG A 136 -7.56 -7.54 18.80
CA ARG A 136 -7.15 -6.13 18.97
C ARG A 136 -5.66 -6.00 19.31
N ASP A 137 -5.18 -6.82 20.24
CA ASP A 137 -3.81 -6.74 20.76
C ASP A 137 -2.79 -7.19 19.70
N ASP A 138 -3.07 -8.27 18.96
CA ASP A 138 -2.21 -8.73 17.84
C ASP A 138 -2.11 -7.69 16.74
N ARG A 139 -3.23 -7.04 16.42
CA ARG A 139 -3.25 -5.98 15.41
C ARG A 139 -2.45 -4.76 15.84
N GLU A 140 -2.56 -4.36 17.11
CA GLU A 140 -1.77 -3.26 17.66
C GLU A 140 -0.28 -3.62 17.74
N ALA A 141 0.06 -4.84 18.14
CA ALA A 141 1.43 -5.33 18.15
C ALA A 141 2.05 -5.32 16.74
N LEU A 142 1.31 -5.80 15.73
CA LEU A 142 1.78 -5.75 14.34
C LEU A 142 1.99 -4.32 13.87
N ARG A 143 1.04 -3.43 14.12
CA ARG A 143 1.15 -2.00 13.81
C ARG A 143 2.37 -1.37 14.45
N ALA A 144 2.57 -1.58 15.76
CA ALA A 144 3.72 -1.05 16.50
C ALA A 144 5.06 -1.57 15.96
N THR A 145 5.13 -2.88 15.65
CA THR A 145 6.31 -3.49 15.04
C THR A 145 6.65 -2.86 13.70
N LEU A 146 5.66 -2.63 12.83
CA LEU A 146 5.89 -1.99 11.54
C LEU A 146 6.41 -0.55 11.69
N HIS A 147 5.88 0.22 12.66
CA HIS A 147 6.41 1.55 12.97
C HIS A 147 7.85 1.49 13.49
N THR A 148 8.17 0.55 14.38
CA THR A 148 9.54 0.36 14.89
C THR A 148 10.53 0.05 13.76
N LEU A 149 10.15 -0.79 12.79
CA LEU A 149 10.97 -1.07 11.61
C LEU A 149 11.22 0.19 10.77
N VAL A 150 10.21 1.03 10.59
CA VAL A 150 10.37 2.32 9.89
C VAL A 150 11.32 3.25 10.66
N ASP A 151 11.17 3.34 11.99
CA ASP A 151 11.98 4.21 12.84
C ASP A 151 13.47 3.80 12.82
N ALA A 152 13.73 2.50 12.89
CA ALA A 152 15.10 1.95 12.89
C ALA A 152 15.87 2.30 11.60
N THR A 153 15.21 2.46 10.46
CA THR A 153 15.88 2.84 9.21
C THR A 153 16.17 4.33 9.13
N SER A 154 15.32 5.16 9.75
CA SER A 154 15.48 6.61 9.75
C SER A 154 16.68 7.09 10.58
N THR A 155 17.19 6.26 11.47
CA THR A 155 18.35 6.57 12.33
C THR A 155 19.69 6.07 11.77
N ARG A 156 19.69 5.32 10.67
CA ARG A 156 20.92 4.74 10.10
C ARG A 156 21.51 5.69 9.07
N PRO A 157 22.73 6.26 9.31
CA PRO A 157 23.37 7.09 8.30
C PRO A 157 23.61 6.26 7.03
N ALA A 158 23.37 6.88 5.86
CA ALA A 158 23.58 6.24 4.56
C ALA A 158 25.01 5.63 4.51
N ARG A 159 25.10 4.31 4.43
CA ARG A 159 26.39 3.65 4.16
C ARG A 159 26.77 4.04 2.73
N HIS A 160 27.65 5.02 2.62
CA HIS A 160 28.37 5.31 1.38
C HIS A 160 29.08 4.03 0.96
N GLY A 161 28.72 3.51 -0.21
CA GLY A 161 29.39 2.36 -0.81
C GLY A 161 30.90 2.63 -0.86
N ARG A 162 31.68 1.86 -0.11
CA ARG A 162 33.12 1.76 -0.33
C ARG A 162 33.31 1.23 -1.75
N ALA A 163 33.66 2.13 -2.66
CA ALA A 163 34.25 1.75 -3.92
C ALA A 163 35.49 0.91 -3.63
N HIS A 164 35.41 -0.38 -3.94
CA HIS A 164 36.57 -1.26 -3.97
C HIS A 164 37.46 -0.74 -5.11
N LYS A 165 38.45 0.07 -4.79
CA LYS A 165 39.60 0.28 -5.67
C LYS A 165 40.38 -1.02 -5.68
N GLU A 166 40.14 -1.86 -6.67
CA GLU A 166 41.09 -2.88 -7.08
C GLU A 166 42.34 -2.18 -7.59
N THR A 167 43.36 -2.18 -6.78
CA THR A 167 44.74 -1.93 -7.24
C THR A 167 45.22 -3.24 -7.84
N ARG A 168 45.38 -3.28 -9.14
CA ARG A 168 46.05 -4.35 -9.88
C ARG A 168 47.52 -4.02 -9.93
N PRO A 169 48.42 -4.98 -9.65
CA PRO A 169 49.86 -4.83 -9.85
C PRO A 169 50.28 -4.79 -11.32
#